data_427aef276f6921fdfbf20b931967d150
#
_entry.id   427aef276f6921fdfbf20b931967d150
#
_cell.length_a   1.000
_cell.length_b   1.000
_cell.length_c   1.000
_cell.angle_alpha   90.00
_cell.angle_beta   90.00
_cell.angle_gamma   90.00
#
_symmetry.space_group_name_H-M   'P 1'
#
loop_
_entity.id
_entity.type
_entity.pdbx_description
1 polymer ?
#
loop_
_entity_poly.entity_id
_entity_poly.type
_entity_poly.pdbx_seq_one_letter_code
_entity_poly.pdbx_strand_id
1 'polypeptide(L)'
;MRRYIYPMVLFADENDLYTALYPDLNLLASGFSIEDVYSRATDYLGFFLTSSLKYDAKIASQSSYAEIQALNPQKIVLLGCAEVDEDAIVLNDEEEADKNFLKEFVFTEEDD
;
A
#
# COMPACT_ATOMS: atom_id res chain seq x y z
N MET A 1 7.58 7.31 -16.15
CA MET A 1 6.73 7.02 -15.02
C MET A 1 6.09 5.68 -15.12
N ARG A 2 6.04 4.97 -14.03
CA ARG A 2 5.46 3.66 -14.07
C ARG A 2 4.22 3.62 -13.18
N ARG A 3 3.16 2.99 -13.66
CA ARG A 3 1.92 2.89 -12.92
C ARG A 3 1.78 1.50 -12.34
N TYR A 4 1.41 1.45 -11.08
CA TYR A 4 1.14 0.20 -10.39
C TYR A 4 -0.31 0.22 -9.94
N ILE A 5 -1.01 -0.89 -10.15
CA ILE A 5 -2.41 -1.00 -9.76
C ILE A 5 -2.54 -2.28 -8.95
N TYR A 6 -2.98 -2.13 -7.71
CA TYR A 6 -3.17 -3.28 -6.84
C TYR A 6 -4.58 -3.28 -6.28
N PRO A 7 -5.26 -4.41 -6.28
CA PRO A 7 -6.58 -4.46 -5.69
C PRO A 7 -6.50 -4.43 -4.17
N MET A 8 -7.47 -3.77 -3.57
CA MET A 8 -7.60 -3.73 -2.13
C MET A 8 -8.97 -4.22 -1.74
N VAL A 9 -9.07 -4.94 -0.63
CA VAL A 9 -10.31 -5.45 -0.09
C VAL A 9 -10.70 -4.61 1.09
N LEU A 10 -11.95 -4.18 1.16
CA LEU A 10 -12.42 -3.36 2.25
C LEU A 10 -13.17 -4.19 3.26
N PHE A 11 -12.88 -3.94 4.53
CA PHE A 11 -13.57 -4.55 5.65
C PHE A 11 -14.12 -3.43 6.51
N ALA A 12 -15.28 -3.64 7.10
CA ALA A 12 -15.87 -2.66 8.00
C ALA A 12 -16.20 -3.35 9.31
N ASP A 13 -15.91 -2.69 10.42
CA ASP A 13 -16.28 -3.26 11.71
C ASP A 13 -17.56 -2.60 12.19
N GLU A 14 -18.00 -2.97 13.39
CA GLU A 14 -19.28 -2.48 13.87
C GLU A 14 -19.23 -1.03 14.31
N ASN A 15 -18.05 -0.43 14.36
CA ASN A 15 -17.93 0.97 14.74
C ASN A 15 -17.71 1.86 13.53
N ASP A 16 -17.98 1.33 12.34
CA ASP A 16 -17.82 2.07 11.08
C ASP A 16 -16.37 2.42 10.79
N LEU A 17 -15.44 1.67 11.31
CA LEU A 17 -14.06 1.83 10.92
C LEU A 17 -13.83 0.90 9.73
N TYR A 18 -13.32 1.48 8.67
CA TYR A 18 -13.02 0.72 7.45
C TYR A 18 -11.54 0.41 7.42
N THR A 19 -11.21 -0.79 6.95
CA THR A 19 -9.83 -1.19 6.74
C THR A 19 -9.68 -1.65 5.32
N ALA A 20 -8.66 -1.17 4.64
CA ALA A 20 -8.33 -1.62 3.29
C ALA A 20 -7.08 -2.47 3.37
N LEU A 21 -7.14 -3.64 2.76
CA LEU A 21 -6.00 -4.55 2.72
C LEU A 21 -5.62 -4.78 1.28
N TYR A 22 -4.34 -4.59 0.98
CA TYR A 22 -3.79 -5.00 -0.30
C TYR A 22 -3.26 -6.42 -0.13
N PRO A 23 -3.96 -7.44 -0.63
CA PRO A 23 -3.50 -8.81 -0.39
C PRO A 23 -2.13 -9.10 -0.99
N ASP A 24 -1.84 -8.50 -2.14
CA ASP A 24 -0.57 -8.75 -2.80
C ASP A 24 0.61 -8.22 -2.01
N LEU A 25 0.39 -7.20 -1.20
CA LEU A 25 1.47 -6.50 -0.51
C LEU A 25 1.40 -6.65 1.01
N ASN A 26 0.31 -7.17 1.51
CA ASN A 26 0.06 -7.28 2.93
C ASN A 26 0.16 -5.91 3.60
N LEU A 27 -0.43 -4.92 2.96
CA LEU A 27 -0.38 -3.53 3.39
C LEU A 27 -1.78 -3.10 3.79
N LEU A 28 -1.91 -2.44 4.93
CA LEU A 28 -3.21 -2.06 5.48
C LEU A 28 -3.32 -0.56 5.66
N ALA A 29 -4.53 -0.06 5.51
CA ALA A 29 -4.86 1.32 5.85
C ALA A 29 -6.22 1.33 6.50
N SER A 30 -6.50 2.33 7.33
CA SER A 30 -7.79 2.44 8.01
C SER A 30 -8.33 3.84 7.90
N GLY A 31 -9.64 3.98 7.98
CA GLY A 31 -10.29 5.27 7.93
C GLY A 31 -11.73 5.14 8.36
N PHE A 32 -12.41 6.28 8.52
CA PHE A 32 -13.77 6.27 9.01
C PHE A 32 -14.82 6.42 7.92
N SER A 33 -14.42 6.42 6.67
CA SER A 33 -15.33 6.37 5.54
C SER A 33 -14.63 5.66 4.41
N ILE A 34 -15.39 5.23 3.42
CA ILE A 34 -14.79 4.58 2.27
C ILE A 34 -13.85 5.54 1.55
N GLU A 35 -14.26 6.81 1.40
CA GLU A 35 -13.39 7.78 0.75
C GLU A 35 -12.11 8.00 1.53
N ASP A 36 -12.22 8.08 2.85
CA ASP A 36 -11.07 8.31 3.69
C ASP A 36 -10.09 7.15 3.60
N VAL A 37 -10.58 5.93 3.74
CA VAL A 37 -9.71 4.77 3.72
C VAL A 37 -9.08 4.59 2.34
N TYR A 38 -9.85 4.89 1.28
CA TYR A 38 -9.30 4.77 -0.07
C TYR A 38 -8.17 5.77 -0.28
N SER A 39 -8.36 7.00 0.17
CA SER A 39 -7.34 8.02 0.03
C SER A 39 -6.08 7.63 0.78
N ARG A 40 -6.24 7.16 2.02
CA ARG A 40 -5.08 6.74 2.81
C ARG A 40 -4.39 5.54 2.20
N ALA A 41 -5.17 4.60 1.69
CA ALA A 41 -4.61 3.39 1.09
C ALA A 41 -3.82 3.72 -0.17
N THR A 42 -4.29 4.66 -0.98
CA THR A 42 -3.55 5.01 -2.19
C THR A 42 -2.27 5.78 -1.83
N ASP A 43 -2.31 6.62 -0.81
CA ASP A 43 -1.12 7.31 -0.37
C ASP A 43 -0.09 6.32 0.16
N TYR A 44 -0.52 5.36 0.95
CA TYR A 44 0.38 4.37 1.50
C TYR A 44 1.00 3.52 0.38
N LEU A 45 0.21 3.22 -0.64
CA LEU A 45 0.73 2.46 -1.77
C LEU A 45 1.87 3.21 -2.44
N GLY A 46 1.68 4.49 -2.66
CA GLY A 46 2.73 5.30 -3.29
C GLY A 46 4.00 5.32 -2.47
N PHE A 47 3.87 5.53 -1.16
CA PHE A 47 5.04 5.56 -0.30
C PHE A 47 5.71 4.19 -0.25
N PHE A 48 4.93 3.13 -0.15
CA PHE A 48 5.47 1.80 -0.07
C PHE A 48 6.25 1.44 -1.32
N LEU A 49 5.70 1.74 -2.49
CA LEU A 49 6.35 1.40 -3.74
C LEU A 49 7.60 2.25 -3.97
N THR A 50 7.53 3.53 -3.66
CA THR A 50 8.68 4.39 -3.81
C THR A 50 9.82 3.92 -2.92
N SER A 51 9.52 3.60 -1.68
CA SER A 51 10.55 3.12 -0.77
C SER A 51 11.11 1.77 -1.21
N SER A 52 10.24 0.89 -1.68
CA SER A 52 10.70 -0.41 -2.13
C SER A 52 11.66 -0.29 -3.31
N LEU A 53 11.32 0.58 -4.25
CA LEU A 53 12.21 0.78 -5.40
C LEU A 53 13.51 1.44 -4.98
N LYS A 54 13.45 2.34 -4.01
CA LYS A 54 14.62 3.04 -3.57
C LYS A 54 15.63 2.08 -2.93
N TYR A 55 15.15 1.04 -2.27
CA TYR A 55 16.03 0.07 -1.66
C TYR A 55 16.14 -1.21 -2.47
N ASP A 56 15.70 -1.16 -3.72
CA ASP A 56 15.81 -2.28 -4.65
C ASP A 56 15.15 -3.54 -4.11
N ALA A 57 14.06 -3.36 -3.39
CA ALA A 57 13.32 -4.48 -2.87
C ALA A 57 12.42 -5.04 -3.95
N LYS A 58 12.16 -6.34 -3.86
CA LYS A 58 11.30 -6.97 -4.84
C LYS A 58 9.85 -6.58 -4.61
N ILE A 59 9.17 -6.21 -5.67
CA ILE A 59 7.78 -5.81 -5.59
C ILE A 59 6.92 -6.95 -6.08
N ALA A 60 5.89 -7.28 -5.31
CA ALA A 60 5.01 -8.40 -5.64
C ALA A 60 4.24 -8.12 -6.93
N SER A 61 3.86 -9.18 -7.61
CA SER A 61 3.06 -9.08 -8.81
C SER A 61 1.68 -8.55 -8.50
N GLN A 62 1.10 -7.87 -9.46
CA GLN A 62 -0.22 -7.28 -9.31
C GLN A 62 -1.28 -8.30 -9.69
N SER A 63 -2.15 -8.66 -8.77
CA SER A 63 -3.28 -9.52 -9.08
C SER A 63 -4.35 -8.70 -9.81
N SER A 64 -5.23 -9.37 -10.50
CA SER A 64 -6.30 -8.68 -11.18
C SER A 64 -7.46 -8.43 -10.23
N TYR A 65 -8.27 -7.45 -10.58
CA TYR A 65 -9.48 -7.17 -9.81
C TYR A 65 -10.36 -8.43 -9.74
N ALA A 66 -10.50 -9.12 -10.87
CA ALA A 66 -11.38 -10.28 -10.94
C ALA A 66 -10.90 -11.39 -10.01
N GLU A 67 -9.60 -11.61 -9.92
CA GLU A 67 -9.08 -12.63 -9.03
C GLU A 67 -9.39 -12.34 -7.58
N ILE A 68 -9.17 -11.11 -7.18
CA ILE A 68 -9.39 -10.74 -5.78
C ILE A 68 -10.87 -10.69 -5.46
N GLN A 69 -11.71 -10.22 -6.39
CA GLN A 69 -13.12 -10.19 -6.16
C GLN A 69 -13.70 -11.62 -6.04
N ALA A 70 -13.18 -12.55 -6.82
CA ALA A 70 -13.64 -13.92 -6.75
C ALA A 70 -13.30 -14.55 -5.40
N LEU A 71 -12.18 -14.18 -4.81
CA LEU A 71 -11.81 -14.68 -3.49
C LEU A 71 -12.56 -13.98 -2.37
N ASN A 72 -13.16 -12.84 -2.65
CA ASN A 72 -13.86 -12.06 -1.62
C ASN A 72 -15.22 -11.63 -2.15
N PRO A 73 -16.11 -12.59 -2.42
CA PRO A 73 -17.34 -12.29 -3.17
C PRO A 73 -18.31 -11.36 -2.46
N GLN A 74 -18.20 -11.23 -1.15
CA GLN A 74 -19.13 -10.39 -0.44
C GLN A 74 -18.45 -9.15 0.14
N LYS A 75 -17.26 -8.83 -0.34
CA LYS A 75 -16.56 -7.65 0.11
C LYS A 75 -16.46 -6.66 -1.04
N ILE A 76 -16.21 -5.42 -0.70
CA ILE A 76 -15.95 -4.41 -1.70
C ILE A 76 -14.48 -4.49 -2.07
N VAL A 77 -14.21 -4.57 -3.36
CA VAL A 77 -12.83 -4.59 -3.85
C VAL A 77 -12.65 -3.36 -4.71
N LEU A 78 -11.61 -2.58 -4.40
CA LEU A 78 -11.30 -1.37 -5.14
C LEU A 78 -9.87 -1.50 -5.67
N LEU A 79 -9.53 -0.64 -6.61
CA LEU A 79 -8.20 -0.67 -7.18
C LEU A 79 -7.43 0.54 -6.69
N GLY A 80 -6.30 0.30 -6.06
CA GLY A 80 -5.38 1.36 -5.70
C GLY A 80 -4.40 1.57 -6.84
N CYS A 81 -4.11 2.81 -7.14
CA CYS A 81 -3.24 3.14 -8.25
C CYS A 81 -2.18 4.11 -7.78
N ALA A 82 -0.94 3.84 -8.10
CA ALA A 82 0.15 4.75 -7.77
C ALA A 82 1.04 4.89 -8.99
N GLU A 83 1.50 6.12 -9.23
CA GLU A 83 2.46 6.35 -10.29
C GLU A 83 3.77 6.72 -9.65
N VAL A 84 4.82 6.04 -10.05
CA VAL A 84 6.13 6.23 -9.49
C VAL A 84 7.09 6.56 -10.61
N ASP A 85 7.84 7.64 -10.42
CA ASP A 85 8.83 8.02 -11.40
C ASP A 85 10.14 7.37 -11.00
N GLU A 86 10.42 6.24 -11.59
CA GLU A 86 11.60 5.47 -11.22
C GLU A 86 12.87 6.23 -11.53
N ASP A 87 12.83 7.11 -12.50
CA ASP A 87 14.03 7.86 -12.85
C ASP A 87 14.35 8.94 -11.83
N ALA A 88 13.38 9.34 -11.05
CA ALA A 88 13.60 10.36 -10.03
C ALA A 88 14.03 9.78 -8.70
N ILE A 89 14.09 8.47 -8.58
CA ILE A 89 14.44 7.86 -7.32
C ILE A 89 15.94 7.88 -7.14
N VAL A 90 16.38 8.39 -6.01
CA VAL A 90 17.79 8.47 -5.70
C VAL A 90 18.14 7.36 -4.74
N LEU A 91 18.98 6.44 -5.19
CA LEU A 91 19.19 5.23 -4.43
C LEU A 91 20.11 5.38 -3.24
N ASN A 92 20.92 6.39 -3.18
CA ASN A 92 21.87 6.46 -2.12
C ASN A 92 21.82 7.66 -1.23
N ASP A 93 21.39 8.77 -1.72
CA ASP A 93 21.59 10.00 -1.01
C ASP A 93 20.75 10.16 0.22
N GLU A 94 19.58 9.59 0.27
CA GLU A 94 18.71 9.77 1.41
C GLU A 94 18.44 8.47 2.08
N GLU A 95 19.39 7.60 2.02
CA GLU A 95 19.18 6.28 2.52
C GLU A 95 18.81 6.25 3.97
N GLU A 96 19.44 7.09 4.76
CA GLU A 96 19.17 7.10 6.18
C GLU A 96 17.74 7.53 6.49
N ALA A 97 17.29 8.56 5.84
CA ALA A 97 15.92 9.02 6.08
C ALA A 97 14.90 7.99 5.63
N ASP A 98 15.18 7.33 4.52
CA ASP A 98 14.23 6.33 4.04
C ASP A 98 14.20 5.11 4.91
N LYS A 99 15.33 4.72 5.47
CA LYS A 99 15.35 3.61 6.39
C LYS A 99 14.52 3.94 7.62
N ASN A 100 14.61 5.16 8.09
CA ASN A 100 13.81 5.56 9.23
C ASN A 100 12.33 5.54 8.89
N PHE A 101 11.97 5.98 7.70
CA PHE A 101 10.58 5.96 7.28
C PHE A 101 10.03 4.53 7.25
N LEU A 102 10.77 3.60 6.68
CA LEU A 102 10.31 2.24 6.60
C LEU A 102 10.19 1.62 7.98
N LYS A 103 11.10 1.95 8.87
CA LYS A 103 11.05 1.43 10.19
C LYS A 103 9.80 1.87 10.92
N GLU A 104 9.47 3.14 10.83
CA GLU A 104 8.27 3.63 11.47
C GLU A 104 7.02 3.09 10.84
N PHE A 105 7.04 2.93 9.54
CA PHE A 105 5.86 2.50 8.83
C PHE A 105 5.54 1.04 9.08
N VAL A 106 6.56 0.20 9.17
CA VAL A 106 6.35 -1.22 9.25
C VAL A 106 6.41 -1.72 10.68
N PHE A 107 7.37 -1.25 11.45
CA PHE A 107 7.58 -1.71 12.75
C PHE A 107 7.81 -0.67 13.67
N THR A 108 7.07 -0.57 14.67
CA THR A 108 7.32 0.47 15.56
C THR A 108 7.93 -0.06 16.77
N GLU A 109 7.98 -1.36 16.93
CA GLU A 109 8.38 -1.75 18.18
C GLU A 109 9.71 -2.24 18.22
N GLU A 110 10.22 -2.58 17.18
CA GLU A 110 11.34 -3.20 17.30
C GLU A 110 12.42 -2.45 17.67
N ASP A 111 12.29 -1.35 17.73
CA ASP A 111 13.31 -0.65 17.95
C ASP A 111 13.93 -0.91 19.14
N ASP A 112 13.81 -1.26 19.82
CA ASP A 112 14.43 -1.47 20.89
C ASP A 112 15.56 -1.71 20.88
#